data_3bfbe9254bba8ee53d07e1df8fe284b5
#
_entry.id   3bfbe9254bba8ee53d07e1df8fe284b5
#
_cell.length_a   1.000
_cell.length_b   1.000
_cell.length_c   1.000
_cell.angle_alpha   90.00
_cell.angle_beta   90.00
_cell.angle_gamma   90.00
#
_symmetry.space_group_name_H-M   'P 1'
#
loop_
_entity.id
_entity.type
_entity.pdbx_description
1 polymer ?
#
loop_
_entity_poly.entity_id
_entity_poly.type
_entity_poly.pdbx_seq_one_letter_code
_entity_poly.pdbx_strand_id
1 'polypeptide(L)'
;MKSIKIILFTLFVFFSLENKLLAEIRYVDFKYVLNESKAGKEAQTYLKKRLDNGVKNLKNKEKAIQDEEKDIIKQKKLISAEEYKKKVMALRKKVSSLQTERSKLLDSIAKQRSKARTELLKILNPIIKDYMKEKNIRLVLEKKSILLADENLNITKEITDLLNKKLKSIKLN
;
A
#
# COMPACT_ATOMS: atom_id res chain seq x y z
N MET A 1 -14.03 -58.72 -37.59
CA MET A 1 -13.09 -58.32 -36.53
C MET A 1 -12.32 -57.02 -36.81
N LYS A 2 -11.91 -56.68 -38.05
CA LYS A 2 -11.23 -55.41 -38.35
C LYS A 2 -12.12 -54.19 -38.15
N SER A 3 -13.41 -54.24 -38.54
CA SER A 3 -14.36 -53.11 -38.40
C SER A 3 -14.68 -52.76 -36.94
N ILE A 4 -14.76 -53.76 -36.04
CA ILE A 4 -15.01 -53.55 -34.61
C ILE A 4 -13.81 -52.83 -33.94
N LYS A 5 -12.58 -53.17 -34.34
CA LYS A 5 -11.36 -52.51 -33.83
C LYS A 5 -11.27 -51.03 -34.26
N ILE A 6 -11.72 -50.73 -35.48
CA ILE A 6 -11.76 -49.35 -35.99
C ILE A 6 -12.81 -48.53 -35.24
N ILE A 7 -14.00 -49.10 -34.99
CA ILE A 7 -15.05 -48.40 -34.21
C ILE A 7 -14.62 -48.19 -32.76
N LEU A 8 -13.94 -49.13 -32.13
CA LEU A 8 -13.42 -48.96 -30.76
C LEU A 8 -12.32 -47.91 -30.70
N PHE A 9 -11.47 -47.85 -31.72
CA PHE A 9 -10.40 -46.83 -31.79
C PHE A 9 -10.95 -45.42 -32.02
N THR A 10 -11.95 -45.27 -32.91
CA THR A 10 -12.62 -43.98 -33.10
C THR A 10 -13.39 -43.52 -31.87
N LEU A 11 -14.02 -44.43 -31.13
CA LEU A 11 -14.72 -44.10 -29.86
C LEU A 11 -13.72 -43.66 -28.77
N PHE A 12 -12.55 -44.32 -28.70
CA PHE A 12 -11.49 -43.96 -27.75
C PHE A 12 -10.88 -42.59 -28.04
N VAL A 13 -10.68 -42.22 -29.31
CA VAL A 13 -10.20 -40.92 -29.73
C VAL A 13 -11.21 -39.81 -29.42
N PHE A 14 -12.51 -40.11 -29.57
CA PHE A 14 -13.56 -39.13 -29.24
C PHE A 14 -13.71 -38.88 -27.74
N PHE A 15 -13.45 -39.89 -26.90
CA PHE A 15 -13.49 -39.76 -25.43
C PHE A 15 -12.27 -38.98 -24.86
N SER A 16 -11.16 -38.93 -25.62
CA SER A 16 -9.95 -38.18 -25.22
C SER A 16 -10.04 -36.66 -25.48
N LEU A 17 -11.07 -36.20 -26.19
CA LEU A 17 -11.25 -34.82 -26.61
C LEU A 17 -12.15 -33.97 -25.67
N GLU A 18 -12.61 -34.55 -24.56
CA GLU A 18 -13.22 -33.75 -23.50
C GLU A 18 -12.14 -33.01 -22.69
N ASN A 19 -11.36 -32.19 -23.34
CA ASN A 19 -10.72 -31.07 -22.68
C ASN A 19 -11.83 -30.16 -22.18
N LYS A 20 -12.32 -30.42 -20.97
CA LYS A 20 -13.17 -29.48 -20.24
C LYS A 20 -12.42 -28.16 -20.20
N LEU A 21 -12.82 -27.27 -21.08
CA LEU A 21 -12.43 -25.86 -21.06
C LEU A 21 -13.09 -25.21 -19.84
N LEU A 22 -12.81 -25.77 -18.64
CA LEU A 22 -13.19 -25.15 -17.40
C LEU A 22 -12.39 -23.86 -17.33
N ALA A 23 -13.10 -22.75 -17.37
CA ALA A 23 -12.49 -21.44 -17.18
C ALA A 23 -11.73 -21.48 -15.85
N GLU A 24 -10.40 -21.46 -15.91
CA GLU A 24 -9.58 -21.53 -14.71
C GLU A 24 -9.69 -20.20 -13.98
N ILE A 25 -10.38 -20.23 -12.83
CA ILE A 25 -10.55 -19.08 -11.94
C ILE A 25 -9.52 -19.18 -10.84
N ARG A 26 -8.88 -18.06 -10.53
CA ARG A 26 -7.92 -17.94 -9.43
C ARG A 26 -8.26 -16.71 -8.60
N TYR A 27 -7.66 -16.60 -7.41
CA TYR A 27 -7.76 -15.37 -6.63
C TYR A 27 -6.42 -14.95 -6.05
N VAL A 28 -6.33 -13.65 -5.75
CA VAL A 28 -5.13 -13.03 -5.18
C VAL A 28 -5.53 -12.07 -4.05
N ASP A 29 -4.77 -12.09 -2.97
CA ASP A 29 -4.86 -11.10 -1.90
C ASP A 29 -3.99 -9.88 -2.26
N PHE A 30 -4.59 -8.88 -2.92
CA PHE A 30 -3.88 -7.66 -3.29
C PHE A 30 -3.31 -6.93 -2.08
N LYS A 31 -4.03 -6.91 -0.96
CA LYS A 31 -3.57 -6.27 0.26
C LYS A 31 -2.30 -6.93 0.77
N TYR A 32 -2.28 -8.26 0.77
CA TYR A 32 -1.10 -9.03 1.13
C TYR A 32 0.07 -8.74 0.19
N VAL A 33 -0.13 -8.83 -1.12
CA VAL A 33 0.92 -8.58 -2.12
C VAL A 33 1.52 -7.17 -1.96
N LEU A 34 0.68 -6.14 -1.81
CA LEU A 34 1.13 -4.76 -1.67
C LEU A 34 1.88 -4.53 -0.35
N ASN A 35 1.51 -5.21 0.73
CA ASN A 35 2.11 -5.01 2.05
C ASN A 35 3.33 -5.91 2.29
N GLU A 36 3.30 -7.14 1.81
CA GLU A 36 4.30 -8.17 2.12
C GLU A 36 5.40 -8.30 1.05
N SER A 37 5.19 -7.72 -0.14
CA SER A 37 6.27 -7.65 -1.13
C SER A 37 7.46 -6.83 -0.61
N LYS A 38 8.67 -7.13 -1.12
CA LYS A 38 9.90 -6.41 -0.74
C LYS A 38 9.76 -4.91 -0.90
N ALA A 39 9.27 -4.45 -2.04
CA ALA A 39 9.05 -3.05 -2.33
C ALA A 39 7.94 -2.42 -1.45
N GLY A 40 6.89 -3.18 -1.12
CA GLY A 40 5.83 -2.75 -0.21
C GLY A 40 6.33 -2.55 1.21
N LYS A 41 7.06 -3.52 1.75
CA LYS A 41 7.69 -3.43 3.08
C LYS A 41 8.67 -2.28 3.19
N GLU A 42 9.51 -2.09 2.18
CA GLU A 42 10.46 -0.97 2.14
C GLU A 42 9.73 0.38 2.12
N ALA A 43 8.70 0.52 1.29
CA ALA A 43 7.88 1.72 1.25
C ALA A 43 7.21 2.02 2.60
N GLN A 44 6.64 1.00 3.26
CA GLN A 44 6.04 1.16 4.59
C GLN A 44 7.08 1.57 5.64
N THR A 45 8.24 0.95 5.66
CA THR A 45 9.34 1.26 6.59
C THR A 45 9.81 2.71 6.40
N TYR A 46 9.98 3.14 5.15
CA TYR A 46 10.33 4.52 4.82
C TYR A 46 9.27 5.51 5.31
N LEU A 47 7.99 5.26 5.02
CA LEU A 47 6.89 6.15 5.41
C LEU A 47 6.71 6.20 6.93
N LYS A 48 6.86 5.07 7.61
CA LYS A 48 6.85 5.01 9.08
C LYS A 48 7.97 5.86 9.68
N LYS A 49 9.20 5.66 9.24
CA LYS A 49 10.36 6.46 9.71
C LYS A 49 10.16 7.95 9.47
N ARG A 50 9.61 8.33 8.31
CA ARG A 50 9.33 9.73 7.99
C ARG A 50 8.25 10.32 8.90
N LEU A 51 7.17 9.56 9.17
CA LEU A 51 6.12 9.96 10.10
C LEU A 51 6.66 10.12 11.52
N ASP A 52 7.40 9.13 12.03
CA ASP A 52 7.96 9.13 13.37
C ASP A 52 8.90 10.32 13.58
N ASN A 53 9.78 10.61 12.62
CA ASN A 53 10.67 11.76 12.66
C ASN A 53 9.89 13.08 12.62
N GLY A 54 8.86 13.17 11.77
CA GLY A 54 7.99 14.34 11.70
C GLY A 54 7.23 14.59 12.99
N VAL A 55 6.65 13.55 13.58
CA VAL A 55 5.95 13.64 14.89
C VAL A 55 6.91 14.05 16.00
N LYS A 56 8.13 13.50 16.04
CA LYS A 56 9.15 13.90 17.02
C LYS A 56 9.51 15.38 16.90
N ASN A 57 9.67 15.89 15.67
CA ASN A 57 9.97 17.29 15.43
C ASN A 57 8.80 18.19 15.87
N LEU A 58 7.56 17.83 15.53
CA LEU A 58 6.36 18.57 15.97
C LEU A 58 6.25 18.61 17.50
N LYS A 59 6.51 17.49 18.19
CA LYS A 59 6.51 17.41 19.66
C LYS A 59 7.57 18.32 20.28
N ASN A 60 8.76 18.40 19.70
CA ASN A 60 9.80 19.31 20.19
C ASN A 60 9.39 20.79 20.03
N LYS A 61 8.77 21.14 18.88
CA LYS A 61 8.24 22.49 18.66
C LYS A 61 7.09 22.84 19.61
N GLU A 62 6.20 21.88 19.87
CA GLU A 62 5.10 22.04 20.83
C GLU A 62 5.64 22.34 22.24
N LYS A 63 6.66 21.57 22.67
CA LYS A 63 7.32 21.81 23.97
C LYS A 63 7.95 23.22 24.04
N ALA A 64 8.66 23.62 22.98
CA ALA A 64 9.25 24.94 22.93
C ALA A 64 8.19 26.08 23.01
N ILE A 65 7.03 25.89 22.36
CA ILE A 65 5.89 26.82 22.44
C ILE A 65 5.33 26.89 23.88
N GLN A 66 5.17 25.73 24.54
CA GLN A 66 4.69 25.63 25.92
C GLN A 66 5.67 26.33 26.91
N ASP A 67 6.97 26.14 26.71
CA ASP A 67 7.98 26.78 27.57
C ASP A 67 7.99 28.28 27.33
N GLU A 68 7.89 28.78 26.08
CA GLU A 68 7.76 30.19 25.74
C GLU A 68 6.47 30.79 26.33
N GLU A 69 5.35 30.07 26.31
CA GLU A 69 4.10 30.54 26.96
C GLU A 69 4.26 30.75 28.45
N LYS A 70 4.88 29.81 29.16
CA LYS A 70 5.17 29.94 30.60
C LYS A 70 6.04 31.15 30.87
N ASP A 71 7.04 31.43 30.04
CA ASP A 71 7.93 32.58 30.23
C ASP A 71 7.24 33.89 29.92
N ILE A 72 6.35 33.95 28.92
CA ILE A 72 5.52 35.15 28.67
C ILE A 72 4.61 35.43 29.86
N ILE A 73 4.00 34.37 30.45
CA ILE A 73 3.13 34.55 31.64
C ILE A 73 3.91 35.10 32.82
N LYS A 74 5.13 34.58 33.11
CA LYS A 74 6.00 35.11 34.19
C LYS A 74 6.35 36.59 33.99
N GLN A 75 6.57 36.98 32.74
CA GLN A 75 6.95 38.36 32.39
C GLN A 75 5.78 39.36 32.40
N LYS A 76 4.54 38.91 32.49
CA LYS A 76 3.33 39.76 32.38
C LYS A 76 3.34 40.99 33.30
N LYS A 77 3.91 40.86 34.51
CA LYS A 77 4.00 41.95 35.48
C LYS A 77 5.28 42.81 35.35
N LEU A 78 6.23 42.40 34.48
CA LEU A 78 7.55 43.01 34.34
C LEU A 78 7.71 43.81 33.05
N ILE A 79 6.81 43.65 32.09
CA ILE A 79 6.87 44.30 30.77
C ILE A 79 5.65 45.15 30.51
N SER A 80 5.73 46.06 29.53
CA SER A 80 4.60 46.90 29.14
C SER A 80 3.44 46.06 28.54
N ALA A 81 2.21 46.58 28.65
CA ALA A 81 1.02 45.94 28.08
C ALA A 81 1.16 45.71 26.55
N GLU A 82 1.81 46.64 25.86
CA GLU A 82 2.02 46.54 24.41
C GLU A 82 3.05 45.47 24.06
N GLU A 83 4.13 45.37 24.80
CA GLU A 83 5.14 44.33 24.63
C GLU A 83 4.56 42.95 24.94
N TYR A 84 3.79 42.82 26.02
CA TYR A 84 3.06 41.59 26.34
C TYR A 84 2.15 41.17 25.19
N LYS A 85 1.35 42.10 24.63
CA LYS A 85 0.47 41.84 23.49
C LYS A 85 1.24 41.35 22.26
N LYS A 86 2.39 41.96 21.94
CA LYS A 86 3.26 41.53 20.84
C LYS A 86 3.75 40.08 21.03
N LYS A 87 4.22 39.72 22.23
CA LYS A 87 4.68 38.35 22.55
C LYS A 87 3.54 37.33 22.42
N VAL A 88 2.36 37.64 22.95
CA VAL A 88 1.18 36.75 22.83
C VAL A 88 0.77 36.55 21.36
N MET A 89 0.80 37.62 20.54
CA MET A 89 0.50 37.52 19.11
C MET A 89 1.53 36.64 18.36
N ALA A 90 2.82 36.80 18.68
CA ALA A 90 3.87 35.97 18.11
C ALA A 90 3.70 34.49 18.48
N LEU A 91 3.38 34.20 19.75
CA LEU A 91 3.10 32.85 20.24
C LEU A 91 1.91 32.23 19.50
N ARG A 92 0.80 32.95 19.35
CA ARG A 92 -0.39 32.48 18.59
C ARG A 92 -0.04 32.12 17.14
N LYS A 93 0.83 32.94 16.50
CA LYS A 93 1.31 32.64 15.14
C LYS A 93 2.12 31.34 15.11
N LYS A 94 2.97 31.07 16.11
CA LYS A 94 3.72 29.81 16.22
C LYS A 94 2.79 28.60 16.38
N VAL A 95 1.75 28.71 17.23
CA VAL A 95 0.72 27.67 17.41
C VAL A 95 0.00 27.39 16.10
N SER A 96 -0.43 28.42 15.37
CA SER A 96 -1.09 28.26 14.06
C SER A 96 -0.16 27.61 13.04
N SER A 97 1.12 28.01 13.01
CA SER A 97 2.14 27.40 12.14
C SER A 97 2.33 25.89 12.46
N LEU A 98 2.38 25.55 13.75
CA LEU A 98 2.52 24.14 14.18
C LEU A 98 1.35 23.28 13.71
N GLN A 99 0.12 23.79 13.77
CA GLN A 99 -1.06 23.07 13.24
C GLN A 99 -0.97 22.88 11.73
N THR A 100 -0.53 23.90 11.00
CA THR A 100 -0.33 23.82 9.56
C THR A 100 0.76 22.81 9.20
N GLU A 101 1.87 22.77 9.94
CA GLU A 101 2.94 21.79 9.74
C GLU A 101 2.45 20.35 10.01
N ARG A 102 1.63 20.15 11.05
CA ARG A 102 1.03 18.85 11.37
C ARG A 102 0.15 18.36 10.22
N SER A 103 -0.72 19.21 9.70
CA SER A 103 -1.58 18.89 8.56
C SER A 103 -0.75 18.55 7.32
N LYS A 104 0.26 19.37 6.99
CA LYS A 104 1.16 19.13 5.84
C LYS A 104 1.93 17.81 5.96
N LEU A 105 2.38 17.44 7.16
CA LEU A 105 3.04 16.16 7.39
C LEU A 105 2.11 15.00 7.05
N LEU A 106 0.90 14.99 7.61
CA LEU A 106 -0.08 13.94 7.40
C LEU A 106 -0.49 13.82 5.92
N ASP A 107 -0.77 14.95 5.27
CA ASP A 107 -1.08 15.02 3.84
C ASP A 107 0.06 14.47 2.97
N SER A 108 1.30 14.84 3.31
CA SER A 108 2.48 14.36 2.60
C SER A 108 2.62 12.84 2.71
N ILE A 109 2.42 12.28 3.91
CA ILE A 109 2.46 10.83 4.14
C ILE A 109 1.33 10.13 3.39
N ALA A 110 0.11 10.66 3.41
CA ALA A 110 -1.03 10.10 2.69
C ALA A 110 -0.79 10.09 1.16
N LYS A 111 -0.30 11.18 0.60
CA LYS A 111 0.06 11.30 -0.82
C LYS A 111 1.15 10.30 -1.23
N GLN A 112 2.19 10.16 -0.41
CA GLN A 112 3.27 9.20 -0.70
C GLN A 112 2.80 7.75 -0.59
N ARG A 113 1.90 7.42 0.36
CA ARG A 113 1.28 6.10 0.45
C ARG A 113 0.46 5.79 -0.80
N SER A 114 -0.34 6.75 -1.27
CA SER A 114 -1.10 6.60 -2.51
C SER A 114 -0.19 6.41 -3.72
N LYS A 115 0.88 7.20 -3.83
CA LYS A 115 1.89 7.06 -4.90
C LYS A 115 2.52 5.68 -4.87
N ALA A 116 2.97 5.20 -3.70
CA ALA A 116 3.56 3.86 -3.55
C ALA A 116 2.61 2.77 -4.06
N ARG A 117 1.34 2.84 -3.64
CA ARG A 117 0.31 1.89 -4.10
C ARG A 117 0.14 1.92 -5.62
N THR A 118 0.05 3.10 -6.21
CA THR A 118 -0.11 3.27 -7.67
C THR A 118 1.09 2.70 -8.43
N GLU A 119 2.31 2.96 -7.98
CA GLU A 119 3.52 2.44 -8.62
C GLU A 119 3.62 0.91 -8.49
N LEU A 120 3.25 0.34 -7.33
CA LEU A 120 3.16 -1.12 -7.17
C LEU A 120 2.14 -1.74 -8.14
N LEU A 121 0.95 -1.16 -8.24
CA LEU A 121 -0.11 -1.67 -9.12
C LEU A 121 0.27 -1.58 -10.60
N LYS A 122 0.98 -0.55 -11.04
CA LYS A 122 1.48 -0.43 -12.41
C LYS A 122 2.37 -1.62 -12.81
N ILE A 123 3.16 -2.14 -11.87
CA ILE A 123 4.05 -3.28 -12.12
C ILE A 123 3.34 -4.60 -11.89
N LEU A 124 2.45 -4.66 -10.91
CA LEU A 124 1.71 -5.85 -10.56
C LEU A 124 0.72 -6.28 -11.64
N ASN A 125 -0.01 -5.33 -12.24
CA ASN A 125 -1.02 -5.63 -13.26
C ASN A 125 -0.44 -6.37 -14.48
N PRO A 126 0.68 -5.95 -15.10
CA PRO A 126 1.34 -6.73 -16.15
C PRO A 126 1.77 -8.14 -15.69
N ILE A 127 2.29 -8.26 -14.46
CA ILE A 127 2.72 -9.56 -13.91
C ILE A 127 1.54 -10.53 -13.85
N ILE A 128 0.40 -10.08 -13.33
CA ILE A 128 -0.81 -10.90 -13.25
C ILE A 128 -1.29 -11.29 -14.65
N LYS A 129 -1.30 -10.32 -15.59
CA LYS A 129 -1.72 -10.57 -16.97
C LYS A 129 -0.83 -11.61 -17.66
N ASP A 130 0.48 -11.53 -17.47
CA ASP A 130 1.43 -12.49 -18.05
C ASP A 130 1.27 -13.88 -17.41
N TYR A 131 1.12 -13.93 -16.09
CA TYR A 131 0.86 -15.16 -15.35
C TYR A 131 -0.46 -15.83 -15.77
N MET A 132 -1.52 -15.05 -15.98
CA MET A 132 -2.80 -15.53 -16.50
C MET A 132 -2.64 -16.21 -17.87
N LYS A 133 -1.87 -15.59 -18.77
CA LYS A 133 -1.60 -16.18 -20.10
C LYS A 133 -0.80 -17.48 -20.00
N GLU A 134 0.27 -17.49 -19.19
CA GLU A 134 1.13 -18.66 -19.01
C GLU A 134 0.37 -19.87 -18.44
N LYS A 135 -0.53 -19.61 -17.49
CA LYS A 135 -1.29 -20.64 -16.77
C LYS A 135 -2.70 -20.90 -17.32
N ASN A 136 -3.07 -20.30 -18.47
CA ASN A 136 -4.41 -20.38 -19.05
C ASN A 136 -5.54 -19.96 -18.10
N ILE A 137 -5.24 -19.04 -17.15
CA ILE A 137 -6.21 -18.50 -16.21
C ILE A 137 -7.07 -17.47 -16.94
N ARG A 138 -8.39 -17.58 -16.86
CA ARG A 138 -9.33 -16.69 -17.53
C ARG A 138 -9.85 -15.58 -16.63
N LEU A 139 -9.83 -15.78 -15.31
CA LEU A 139 -10.33 -14.81 -14.33
C LEU A 139 -9.50 -14.87 -13.05
N VAL A 140 -9.06 -13.68 -12.59
CA VAL A 140 -8.46 -13.51 -11.26
C VAL A 140 -9.34 -12.59 -10.45
N LEU A 141 -9.79 -13.06 -9.29
CA LEU A 141 -10.60 -12.32 -8.34
C LEU A 141 -9.75 -11.77 -7.19
N GLU A 142 -10.20 -10.67 -6.59
CA GLU A 142 -9.62 -10.19 -5.35
C GLU A 142 -10.17 -10.97 -4.15
N LYS A 143 -9.29 -11.46 -3.26
CA LYS A 143 -9.68 -12.26 -2.09
C LYS A 143 -10.78 -11.62 -1.24
N LYS A 144 -10.74 -10.28 -1.06
CA LYS A 144 -11.75 -9.55 -0.28
C LYS A 144 -13.17 -9.64 -0.85
N SER A 145 -13.32 -9.98 -2.14
CA SER A 145 -14.62 -10.10 -2.82
C SER A 145 -15.14 -11.53 -2.83
N ILE A 146 -14.44 -12.46 -2.16
CA ILE A 146 -14.75 -13.89 -2.14
C ILE A 146 -15.17 -14.26 -0.72
N LEU A 147 -16.33 -14.90 -0.58
CA LEU A 147 -16.82 -15.40 0.70
C LEU A 147 -16.08 -16.69 1.11
N LEU A 148 -16.01 -17.66 0.20
CA LEU A 148 -15.34 -18.95 0.36
C LEU A 148 -14.70 -19.36 -0.96
N ALA A 149 -13.50 -19.95 -0.92
CA ALA A 149 -12.83 -20.52 -2.07
C ALA A 149 -11.88 -21.64 -1.61
N ASP A 150 -11.57 -22.55 -2.52
CA ASP A 150 -10.51 -23.54 -2.32
C ASP A 150 -9.15 -22.83 -2.28
N GLU A 151 -8.32 -23.18 -1.30
CA GLU A 151 -6.97 -22.60 -1.15
C GLU A 151 -6.05 -22.92 -2.34
N ASN A 152 -6.31 -23.98 -3.08
CA ASN A 152 -5.59 -24.32 -4.31
C ASN A 152 -5.81 -23.28 -5.44
N LEU A 153 -6.84 -22.44 -5.32
CA LEU A 153 -7.10 -21.33 -6.25
C LEU A 153 -6.31 -20.06 -5.90
N ASN A 154 -5.62 -20.06 -4.77
CA ASN A 154 -4.86 -18.91 -4.27
C ASN A 154 -3.50 -18.78 -4.97
N ILE A 155 -3.30 -17.70 -5.72
CA ILE A 155 -2.03 -17.40 -6.40
C ILE A 155 -1.26 -16.25 -5.76
N THR A 156 -1.62 -15.87 -4.53
CA THR A 156 -1.02 -14.71 -3.84
C THR A 156 0.49 -14.84 -3.69
N LYS A 157 0.96 -16.04 -3.33
CA LYS A 157 2.39 -16.29 -3.12
C LYS A 157 3.18 -16.18 -4.43
N GLU A 158 2.72 -16.82 -5.49
CA GLU A 158 3.35 -16.80 -6.81
C GLU A 158 3.44 -15.38 -7.36
N ILE A 159 2.36 -14.62 -7.26
CA ILE A 159 2.31 -13.22 -7.71
C ILE A 159 3.25 -12.35 -6.86
N THR A 160 3.32 -12.58 -5.53
CA THR A 160 4.26 -11.87 -4.65
C THR A 160 5.71 -12.19 -5.03
N ASP A 161 6.03 -13.44 -5.29
CA ASP A 161 7.37 -13.88 -5.67
C ASP A 161 7.79 -13.28 -7.02
N LEU A 162 6.88 -13.24 -8.00
CA LEU A 162 7.10 -12.59 -9.29
C LEU A 162 7.31 -11.08 -9.16
N LEU A 163 6.52 -10.41 -8.32
CA LEU A 163 6.70 -8.99 -8.02
C LEU A 163 8.07 -8.73 -7.38
N ASN A 164 8.47 -9.55 -6.42
CA ASN A 164 9.74 -9.44 -5.72
C ASN A 164 10.98 -9.63 -6.63
N LYS A 165 10.82 -10.38 -7.73
CA LYS A 165 11.86 -10.52 -8.77
C LYS A 165 11.97 -9.27 -9.63
N LYS A 166 10.83 -8.62 -9.96
CA LYS A 166 10.78 -7.44 -10.85
C LYS A 166 11.03 -6.13 -10.12
N LEU A 167 10.62 -6.01 -8.86
CA LEU A 167 10.65 -4.75 -8.11
C LEU A 167 11.19 -4.96 -6.69
N LYS A 168 12.30 -4.30 -6.37
CA LYS A 168 12.89 -4.36 -5.03
C LYS A 168 12.49 -3.16 -4.18
N SER A 169 12.36 -1.97 -4.78
CA SER A 169 12.06 -0.72 -4.08
C SER A 169 11.23 0.24 -4.94
N ILE A 170 10.60 1.24 -4.30
CA ILE A 170 9.85 2.31 -4.94
C ILE A 170 10.47 3.65 -4.53
N LYS A 171 10.72 4.53 -5.50
CA LYS A 171 11.18 5.90 -5.22
C LYS A 171 9.99 6.75 -4.74
N LEU A 172 10.02 7.17 -3.47
CA LEU A 172 8.99 7.97 -2.80
C LEU A 172 9.43 9.44 -2.55
N ASN A 173 10.40 9.91 -3.31
CA ASN A 173 10.89 11.29 -3.22
C ASN A 173 9.88 12.27 -3.81
#